data_6575adf76a28d46fbde77943d4d52d3d
#
_entry.id   6575adf76a28d46fbde77943d4d52d3d
#
_cell.length_a   1.000
_cell.length_b   1.000
_cell.length_c   1.000
_cell.angle_alpha   90.00
_cell.angle_beta   90.00
_cell.angle_gamma   90.00
#
_symmetry.space_group_name_H-M   'P 1'
#
loop_
_entity.id
_entity.type
_entity.pdbx_description
1 polymer ?
#
loop_
_entity_poly.entity_id
_entity_poly.type
_entity_poly.pdbx_seq_one_letter_code
_entity_poly.pdbx_strand_id
1 'polypeptide(L)'
;MTTVSSNNSYVQDGFLYIVPTLTADSIGWDAVLNGSVFNITGCTFNETQPNNGYITQGGVQIFDQASYLSACSAVSNSTSGSVINPAQSARVTTRTTSNIRFGRVEIRAKMPNGQVSSRRR
;
A
#
# COMPACT_ATOMS: atom_id res chain seq x y z
N MET A 1 -5.37 -1.03 -1.59
CA MET A 1 -4.41 -0.45 -0.61
C MET A 1 -3.48 -1.55 -0.12
N THR A 2 -2.19 -1.28 0.08
CA THR A 2 -1.25 -2.25 0.65
C THR A 2 -1.00 -1.93 2.12
N THR A 3 -1.00 -2.96 2.96
CA THR A 3 -0.81 -2.84 4.40
C THR A 3 0.31 -3.76 4.88
N VAL A 4 0.92 -3.41 6.00
CA VAL A 4 1.84 -4.28 6.73
C VAL A 4 1.02 -4.99 7.81
N SER A 5 0.37 -6.09 7.43
CA SER A 5 -0.50 -6.86 8.33
C SER A 5 -0.32 -8.35 8.10
N SER A 6 -0.20 -9.10 9.17
CA SER A 6 -0.19 -10.57 9.14
C SER A 6 -1.50 -11.17 8.61
N ASN A 7 -2.58 -10.40 8.60
CA ASN A 7 -3.85 -10.81 8.00
C ASN A 7 -3.80 -10.79 6.47
N ASN A 8 -2.93 -9.95 5.89
CA ASN A 8 -2.83 -9.78 4.44
C ASN A 8 -1.62 -10.50 3.82
N SER A 9 -0.61 -10.85 4.62
CA SER A 9 0.49 -11.70 4.17
C SER A 9 1.05 -12.55 5.31
N TYR A 10 1.15 -13.84 5.07
CA TYR A 10 1.71 -14.80 6.04
C TYR A 10 2.26 -16.03 5.32
N VAL A 11 3.08 -16.78 6.03
CA VAL A 11 3.61 -18.08 5.56
C VAL A 11 2.97 -19.18 6.40
N GLN A 12 2.39 -20.16 5.73
CA GLN A 12 1.82 -21.35 6.35
C GLN A 12 2.11 -22.57 5.49
N ASP A 13 2.51 -23.68 6.11
CA ASP A 13 2.81 -24.95 5.44
C ASP A 13 3.78 -24.81 4.25
N GLY A 14 4.75 -23.89 4.35
CA GLY A 14 5.73 -23.63 3.31
C GLY A 14 5.23 -22.77 2.14
N PHE A 15 4.00 -22.25 2.21
CA PHE A 15 3.43 -21.36 1.20
C PHE A 15 3.32 -19.93 1.70
N LEU A 16 3.63 -18.98 0.83
CA LEU A 16 3.33 -17.56 1.05
C LEU A 16 1.89 -17.28 0.62
N TYR A 17 1.10 -16.77 1.55
CA TYR A 17 -0.26 -16.30 1.29
C TYR A 17 -0.28 -14.79 1.22
N ILE A 18 -0.93 -14.25 0.19
CA ILE A 18 -1.30 -12.84 0.06
C ILE A 18 -2.81 -12.80 -0.08
N VAL A 19 -3.49 -12.33 0.96
CA VAL A 19 -4.95 -12.40 1.09
C VAL A 19 -5.53 -10.99 1.18
N PRO A 20 -6.46 -10.62 0.29
CA PRO A 20 -7.19 -9.36 0.44
C PRO A 20 -8.19 -9.45 1.59
N THR A 21 -8.36 -8.34 2.31
CA THR A 21 -9.37 -8.14 3.34
C THR A 21 -10.17 -6.87 3.04
N LEU A 22 -11.34 -6.71 3.64
CA LEU A 22 -12.10 -5.48 3.53
C LEU A 22 -11.57 -4.44 4.53
N THR A 23 -11.43 -3.21 4.07
CA THR A 23 -11.06 -2.08 4.94
C THR A 23 -12.16 -1.83 5.97
N ALA A 24 -13.41 -2.05 5.57
CA ALA A 24 -14.56 -1.89 6.44
C ALA A 24 -14.57 -2.87 7.65
N ASP A 25 -13.90 -4.00 7.55
CA ASP A 25 -13.77 -4.94 8.68
C ASP A 25 -12.96 -4.34 9.84
N SER A 26 -12.09 -3.36 9.54
CA SER A 26 -11.27 -2.69 10.55
C SER A 26 -11.80 -1.34 10.99
N ILE A 27 -12.42 -0.55 10.11
CA ILE A 27 -12.85 0.83 10.41
C ILE A 27 -14.36 1.06 10.24
N GLY A 28 -15.12 0.07 9.78
CA GLY A 28 -16.54 0.18 9.50
C GLY A 28 -16.86 0.81 8.14
N TRP A 29 -18.03 0.50 7.60
CA TRP A 29 -18.47 1.02 6.31
C TRP A 29 -18.70 2.53 6.31
N ASP A 30 -19.22 3.09 7.40
CA ASP A 30 -19.45 4.53 7.50
C ASP A 30 -18.15 5.31 7.35
N ALA A 31 -17.08 4.86 8.00
CA ALA A 31 -15.77 5.47 7.89
C ALA A 31 -15.14 5.31 6.49
N VAL A 32 -15.40 4.19 5.82
CA VAL A 32 -14.95 3.99 4.43
C VAL A 32 -15.61 4.97 3.47
N LEU A 33 -16.88 5.32 3.71
CA LEU A 33 -17.70 6.13 2.79
C LEU A 33 -17.65 7.62 3.10
N ASN A 34 -17.51 8.03 4.36
CA ASN A 34 -17.58 9.43 4.73
C ASN A 34 -16.85 9.79 6.03
N GLY A 35 -16.25 10.98 6.03
CA GLY A 35 -15.81 11.69 7.23
C GLY A 35 -14.58 11.13 7.93
N SER A 36 -13.83 10.24 7.32
CA SER A 36 -12.67 9.62 7.95
C SER A 36 -11.37 9.83 7.19
N VAL A 37 -10.27 9.81 7.94
CA VAL A 37 -8.91 9.78 7.44
C VAL A 37 -8.29 8.44 7.86
N PHE A 38 -7.88 7.65 6.90
CA PHE A 38 -7.18 6.38 7.11
C PHE A 38 -5.69 6.55 6.83
N ASN A 39 -4.86 6.39 7.85
CA ASN A 39 -3.41 6.43 7.70
C ASN A 39 -2.86 5.02 7.42
N ILE A 40 -2.03 4.90 6.39
CA ILE A 40 -1.42 3.64 5.99
C ILE A 40 -0.26 3.33 6.95
N THR A 41 -0.42 2.26 7.74
CA THR A 41 0.64 1.79 8.63
C THR A 41 1.82 1.25 7.81
N GLY A 42 3.04 1.64 8.18
CA GLY A 42 4.26 1.22 7.48
C GLY A 42 4.39 1.83 6.08
N CYS A 43 3.88 3.05 5.89
CA CYS A 43 4.04 3.77 4.64
C CYS A 43 5.52 4.05 4.36
N THR A 44 6.00 3.66 3.17
CA THR A 44 7.40 3.77 2.74
C THR A 44 7.63 4.99 1.84
N PHE A 45 6.84 6.05 1.99
CA PHE A 45 6.97 7.26 1.18
C PHE A 45 8.40 7.80 1.20
N ASN A 46 8.99 7.94 2.38
CA ASN A 46 10.34 8.47 2.56
C ASN A 46 11.41 7.62 1.85
N GLU A 47 11.21 6.30 1.79
CA GLU A 47 12.16 5.37 1.16
C GLU A 47 12.09 5.40 -0.37
N THR A 48 10.98 5.88 -0.93
CA THR A 48 10.70 5.84 -2.37
C THR A 48 10.89 7.20 -3.05
N GLN A 49 10.97 8.28 -2.29
CA GLN A 49 11.12 9.63 -2.80
C GLN A 49 12.59 10.09 -2.84
N PRO A 50 12.95 10.96 -3.81
CA PRO A 50 14.22 11.65 -3.78
C PRO A 50 14.40 12.42 -2.45
N ASN A 51 15.63 12.44 -1.93
CA ASN A 51 15.96 13.13 -0.68
C ASN A 51 15.07 12.74 0.52
N ASN A 52 14.60 11.48 0.57
CA ASN A 52 13.73 10.97 1.65
C ASN A 52 12.45 11.79 1.85
N GLY A 53 11.90 12.36 0.79
CA GLY A 53 10.67 13.15 0.82
C GLY A 53 10.88 14.63 1.24
N TYR A 54 12.11 15.11 1.27
CA TYR A 54 12.39 16.53 1.49
C TYR A 54 12.47 17.30 0.17
N ILE A 55 11.88 18.49 0.15
CA ILE A 55 11.96 19.44 -0.95
C ILE A 55 12.74 20.67 -0.53
N THR A 56 13.40 21.32 -1.49
CA THR A 56 14.11 22.60 -1.22
C THR A 56 13.20 23.77 -1.57
N GLN A 57 12.88 24.59 -0.57
CA GLN A 57 12.09 25.79 -0.73
C GLN A 57 12.84 26.98 -0.11
N GLY A 58 13.12 28.00 -0.93
CA GLY A 58 13.89 29.15 -0.46
C GLY A 58 15.30 28.83 0.05
N GLY A 59 15.93 27.76 -0.43
CA GLY A 59 17.25 27.31 0.03
C GLY A 59 17.23 26.45 1.30
N VAL A 60 16.05 26.20 1.88
CA VAL A 60 15.86 25.35 3.07
C VAL A 60 15.22 24.04 2.67
N GLN A 61 15.71 22.93 3.24
CA GLN A 61 15.07 21.62 3.07
C GLN A 61 13.91 21.49 4.04
N ILE A 62 12.71 21.29 3.50
CA ILE A 62 11.49 21.05 4.27
C ILE A 62 10.88 19.71 3.84
N PHE A 63 10.26 19.00 4.79
CA PHE A 63 9.57 17.76 4.48
C PHE A 63 8.29 18.07 3.69
N ASP A 64 8.09 17.35 2.57
CA ASP A 64 6.89 17.50 1.73
C ASP A 64 5.69 16.79 2.39
N GLN A 65 5.11 17.43 3.37
CA GLN A 65 3.97 16.93 4.14
C GLN A 65 2.75 16.69 3.25
N ALA A 66 2.54 17.49 2.21
CA ALA A 66 1.39 17.36 1.33
C ALA A 66 1.47 16.07 0.50
N SER A 67 2.63 15.82 -0.12
CA SER A 67 2.87 14.59 -0.86
C SER A 67 2.87 13.36 0.05
N TYR A 68 3.42 13.48 1.28
CA TYR A 68 3.35 12.41 2.27
C TYR A 68 1.91 12.04 2.61
N LEU A 69 1.07 13.01 2.96
CA LEU A 69 -0.34 12.75 3.29
C LEU A 69 -1.11 12.17 2.10
N SER A 70 -0.84 12.66 0.89
CA SER A 70 -1.44 12.13 -0.33
C SER A 70 -1.06 10.67 -0.61
N ALA A 71 0.16 10.28 -0.28
CA ALA A 71 0.67 8.93 -0.51
C ALA A 71 0.36 7.96 0.63
N CYS A 72 0.36 8.44 1.87
CA CYS A 72 0.28 7.64 3.09
C CYS A 72 -1.06 7.70 3.81
N SER A 73 -2.01 8.49 3.32
CA SER A 73 -3.37 8.52 3.86
C SER A 73 -4.43 8.42 2.76
N ALA A 74 -5.62 8.04 3.16
CA ALA A 74 -6.81 8.06 2.32
C ALA A 74 -7.94 8.73 3.07
N VAL A 75 -8.69 9.60 2.40
CA VAL A 75 -9.77 10.37 3.00
C VAL A 75 -11.09 9.97 2.36
N SER A 76 -12.11 9.76 3.18
CA SER A 76 -13.48 9.58 2.71
C SER A 76 -14.28 10.87 2.91
N ASN A 77 -15.04 11.25 1.88
CA ASN A 77 -15.91 12.41 1.92
C ASN A 77 -17.05 12.20 0.93
N SER A 78 -18.25 12.04 1.45
CA SER A 78 -19.45 11.78 0.63
C SER A 78 -19.82 12.96 -0.28
N THR A 79 -19.44 14.19 0.10
CA THR A 79 -19.71 15.40 -0.70
C THR A 79 -18.83 15.44 -1.96
N SER A 80 -17.58 15.04 -1.84
CA SER A 80 -16.64 14.96 -2.98
C SER A 80 -16.67 13.62 -3.72
N GLY A 81 -17.38 12.63 -3.20
CA GLY A 81 -17.40 11.26 -3.72
C GLY A 81 -16.10 10.48 -3.44
N SER A 82 -15.23 11.01 -2.59
CA SER A 82 -13.99 10.31 -2.20
C SER A 82 -14.31 9.19 -1.22
N VAL A 83 -13.80 8.00 -1.49
CA VAL A 83 -13.94 6.83 -0.61
C VAL A 83 -12.57 6.25 -0.26
N ILE A 84 -12.43 5.77 0.96
CA ILE A 84 -11.25 4.98 1.34
C ILE A 84 -11.32 3.66 0.58
N ASN A 85 -10.21 3.22 0.00
CA ASN A 85 -10.18 1.98 -0.78
C ASN A 85 -10.77 0.83 0.04
N PRO A 86 -11.87 0.20 -0.43
CA PRO A 86 -12.59 -0.81 0.34
C PRO A 86 -11.81 -2.11 0.54
N ALA A 87 -10.74 -2.33 -0.23
CA ALA A 87 -9.91 -3.52 -0.13
C ALA A 87 -8.49 -3.19 0.31
N GLN A 88 -7.97 -4.01 1.21
CA GLN A 88 -6.58 -4.02 1.66
C GLN A 88 -5.92 -5.32 1.20
N SER A 89 -4.64 -5.26 0.85
CA SER A 89 -3.83 -6.41 0.50
C SER A 89 -2.38 -6.17 0.89
N ALA A 90 -1.50 -7.14 0.65
CA ALA A 90 -0.08 -6.99 0.89
C ALA A 90 0.72 -6.94 -0.41
N ARG A 91 1.89 -6.33 -0.32
CA ARG A 91 2.93 -6.38 -1.33
C ARG A 91 4.22 -6.85 -0.68
N VAL A 92 4.77 -7.95 -1.18
CA VAL A 92 6.04 -8.49 -0.71
C VAL A 92 7.15 -8.14 -1.71
N THR A 93 8.30 -7.75 -1.21
CA THR A 93 9.46 -7.38 -2.03
C THR A 93 10.75 -7.90 -1.39
N THR A 94 11.70 -8.31 -2.22
CA THR A 94 13.05 -8.71 -1.80
C THR A 94 14.07 -7.57 -1.97
N ARG A 95 13.62 -6.33 -2.20
CA ARG A 95 14.47 -5.19 -2.55
C ARG A 95 15.66 -4.98 -1.62
N THR A 96 15.48 -5.21 -0.32
CA THR A 96 16.52 -5.01 0.70
C THR A 96 17.22 -6.29 1.16
N THR A 97 16.71 -7.46 0.78
CA THR A 97 17.17 -8.74 1.32
C THR A 97 17.85 -9.61 0.29
N SER A 98 17.38 -9.66 -0.93
CA SER A 98 17.91 -10.57 -1.95
C SER A 98 17.73 -9.97 -3.34
N ASN A 99 18.85 -9.78 -4.04
CA ASN A 99 18.86 -9.32 -5.42
C ASN A 99 19.45 -10.40 -6.32
N ILE A 100 18.77 -10.66 -7.44
CA ILE A 100 19.28 -11.54 -8.49
C ILE A 100 19.77 -10.64 -9.64
N ARG A 101 21.07 -10.67 -9.90
CA ARG A 101 21.67 -9.93 -11.02
C ARG A 101 21.61 -10.74 -12.32
N PHE A 102 21.87 -12.05 -12.21
CA PHE A 102 21.78 -13.03 -13.29
C PHE A 102 21.22 -14.32 -12.74
N GLY A 103 20.36 -14.98 -13.47
CA GLY A 103 19.80 -16.26 -13.07
C GLY A 103 18.39 -16.49 -13.57
N ARG A 104 17.80 -17.58 -13.12
CA ARG A 104 16.42 -17.97 -13.43
C ARG A 104 15.59 -17.90 -12.16
N VAL A 105 14.41 -17.29 -12.26
CA VAL A 105 13.41 -17.28 -11.19
C VAL A 105 12.24 -18.13 -11.63
N GLU A 106 11.89 -19.13 -10.82
CA GLU A 106 10.71 -19.96 -11.02
C GLU A 106 9.72 -19.69 -9.89
N ILE A 107 8.48 -19.39 -10.23
CA ILE A 107 7.41 -19.13 -9.28
C ILE A 107 6.26 -20.09 -9.56
N ARG A 108 5.85 -20.87 -8.57
CA ARG A 108 4.62 -21.63 -8.59
C ARG A 108 3.57 -20.89 -7.79
N ALA A 109 2.56 -20.36 -8.45
CA ALA A 109 1.55 -19.54 -7.78
C ALA A 109 0.14 -19.98 -8.17
N LYS A 110 -0.78 -19.95 -7.19
CA LYS A 110 -2.21 -20.01 -7.41
C LYS A 110 -2.71 -18.57 -7.49
N MET A 111 -3.16 -18.18 -8.68
CA MET A 111 -3.70 -16.84 -8.91
C MET A 111 -5.16 -16.77 -8.44
N PRO A 112 -5.62 -15.62 -7.93
CA PRO A 112 -7.01 -15.43 -7.58
C PRO A 112 -7.90 -15.49 -8.85
N ASN A 113 -9.07 -16.09 -8.72
CA ASN A 113 -10.09 -16.04 -9.75
C ASN A 113 -10.80 -14.67 -9.67
N GLY A 114 -10.54 -13.78 -10.64
CA GLY A 114 -11.17 -12.48 -10.68
C GLY A 114 -10.70 -11.63 -11.86
N GLN A 115 -11.55 -10.73 -12.33
CA GLN A 115 -11.23 -9.77 -13.39
C GLN A 115 -10.46 -8.55 -12.83
N VAL A 116 -9.39 -8.75 -12.10
CA VAL A 116 -8.52 -7.63 -11.70
C VAL A 116 -7.35 -7.59 -12.65
N SER A 117 -7.53 -6.91 -13.77
CA SER A 117 -6.41 -6.54 -14.61
C SER A 117 -5.71 -5.33 -13.99
N SER A 118 -4.70 -5.52 -13.19
CA SER A 118 -3.74 -4.44 -12.96
C SER A 118 -2.89 -4.31 -14.21
N ARG A 119 -3.37 -3.57 -15.18
CA ARG A 119 -2.51 -3.12 -16.29
C ARG A 119 -1.60 -2.04 -15.73
N ARG A 120 -0.38 -2.40 -15.42
CA ARG A 120 0.71 -1.43 -15.39
C ARG A 120 1.19 -1.23 -16.84
N ARG A 121 1.02 -0.03 -17.32
CA ARG A 121 1.81 0.47 -18.45
C ARG A 121 3.15 0.98 -17.97
#